data_0e6f202a5e7bc7bcf746368b61a98617
#
_entry.id   0e6f202a5e7bc7bcf746368b61a98617
#
_cell.length_a   1.000
_cell.length_b   1.000
_cell.length_c   1.000
_cell.angle_alpha   90.00
_cell.angle_beta   90.00
_cell.angle_gamma   90.00
#
_symmetry.space_group_name_H-M   'P 1'
#
loop_
_entity.id
_entity.type
_entity.pdbx_description
1 polymer ?
#
loop_
_entity_poly.entity_id
_entity_poly.type
_entity_poly.pdbx_seq_one_letter_code
_entity_poly.pdbx_strand_id
1 'polypeptide(L)'
;MYQVDSEDANFLFLERTESPTHISLICLYDQPAPEEGGLRFTHIRQHIGNRLNSAPMFQQKIRFTPGNIDYPYWVDDEQFDLDFHVRHLALPKPGDWRQFCIQVSRLHSRPLDISRPLWEMYVIEGLDHMAGFPPHCFALYFKVHHCAMDEFTAQELLQSLHEQTPNPKQHESSAQHIAHLPAVAPSPLEMVLRGLVNNSARTGRLLVQSANNLPTLAKIVTRLSIRAAGRAVGADSLSDVPVTRFARPLTSSRVFEGGFYSRQTLDGYAGLVPGATLTHALLAICSEAVRLY
;
A
#
# COMPACT_ATOMS: atom_id res chain seq x y z
N MET A 1 11.83 -19.39 1.33
CA MET A 1 11.05 -19.16 0.10
C MET A 1 9.60 -19.54 0.37
N TYR A 2 8.65 -18.65 0.08
CA TYR A 2 7.21 -18.90 0.17
C TYR A 2 6.51 -18.29 -1.05
N GLN A 3 5.38 -18.86 -1.41
CA GLN A 3 4.57 -18.39 -2.52
C GLN A 3 3.72 -17.21 -2.06
N VAL A 4 3.49 -16.25 -2.94
CA VAL A 4 2.56 -15.15 -2.69
C VAL A 4 1.17 -15.73 -2.50
N ASP A 5 0.43 -15.24 -1.51
CA ASP A 5 -0.94 -15.67 -1.29
C ASP A 5 -1.84 -15.32 -2.49
N SER A 6 -2.93 -16.06 -2.65
CA SER A 6 -3.85 -15.87 -3.78
C SER A 6 -4.54 -14.51 -3.77
N GLU A 7 -4.84 -13.96 -2.60
CA GLU A 7 -5.47 -12.66 -2.47
C GLU A 7 -4.48 -11.54 -2.81
N ASP A 8 -3.25 -11.65 -2.30
CA ASP A 8 -2.17 -10.69 -2.56
C ASP A 8 -1.72 -10.72 -4.02
N ALA A 9 -1.66 -11.91 -4.65
CA ALA A 9 -1.28 -12.05 -6.05
C ALA A 9 -2.28 -11.37 -7.01
N ASN A 10 -3.55 -11.22 -6.61
CA ASN A 10 -4.53 -10.50 -7.42
C ASN A 10 -4.12 -9.04 -7.65
N PHE A 11 -3.50 -8.39 -6.67
CA PHE A 11 -3.02 -7.02 -6.84
C PHE A 11 -1.92 -6.92 -7.90
N LEU A 12 -1.06 -7.94 -8.03
CA LEU A 12 -0.04 -8.01 -9.08
C LEU A 12 -0.64 -8.27 -10.48
N PHE A 13 -1.64 -9.15 -10.57
CA PHE A 13 -2.23 -9.51 -11.86
C PHE A 13 -3.24 -8.48 -12.38
N LEU A 14 -3.86 -7.72 -11.49
CA LEU A 14 -4.81 -6.67 -11.84
C LEU A 14 -4.15 -5.30 -12.06
N GLU A 15 -2.88 -5.16 -11.67
CA GLU A 15 -2.15 -3.92 -11.84
C GLU A 15 -2.05 -3.51 -13.31
N ARG A 16 -2.25 -2.22 -13.55
CA ARG A 16 -2.10 -1.59 -14.86
C ARG A 16 -1.28 -0.33 -14.71
N THR A 17 -0.63 0.09 -15.77
CA THR A 17 0.13 1.35 -15.79
C THR A 17 -0.70 2.56 -15.35
N GLU A 18 -1.99 2.57 -15.73
CA GLU A 18 -2.92 3.63 -15.38
C GLU A 18 -3.52 3.45 -13.96
N SER A 19 -3.38 2.28 -13.38
CA SER A 19 -3.93 1.93 -12.07
C SER A 19 -2.95 1.06 -11.29
N PRO A 20 -1.83 1.61 -10.84
CA PRO A 20 -0.90 0.89 -9.98
C PRO A 20 -1.55 0.56 -8.64
N THR A 21 -1.29 -0.65 -8.14
CA THR A 21 -1.89 -1.19 -6.92
C THR A 21 -0.94 -1.03 -5.73
N HIS A 22 -0.52 0.20 -5.45
CA HIS A 22 0.28 0.53 -4.29
C HIS A 22 -0.48 1.46 -3.34
N ILE A 23 -0.11 1.41 -2.08
CA ILE A 23 -0.56 2.31 -1.03
C ILE A 23 0.56 3.26 -0.64
N SER A 24 0.21 4.41 -0.08
CA SER A 24 1.19 5.37 0.40
C SER A 24 0.77 5.96 1.73
N LEU A 25 1.75 6.17 2.58
CA LEU A 25 1.61 6.79 3.89
C LEU A 25 2.51 8.02 3.94
N ILE A 26 2.02 9.08 4.54
CA ILE A 26 2.74 10.35 4.70
C ILE A 26 2.78 10.70 6.17
N CYS A 27 3.99 10.88 6.69
CA CYS A 27 4.21 11.39 8.03
C CYS A 27 4.97 12.72 7.94
N LEU A 28 4.49 13.72 8.67
CA LEU A 28 5.14 15.02 8.78
C LEU A 28 5.81 15.12 10.14
N TYR A 29 7.04 15.57 10.14
CA TYR A 29 7.87 15.67 11.34
C TYR A 29 8.35 17.09 11.53
N ASP A 30 8.24 17.54 12.76
CA ASP A 30 8.97 18.70 13.23
C ASP A 30 10.43 18.31 13.55
N GLN A 31 11.37 19.20 13.32
CA GLN A 31 12.75 18.97 13.69
C GLN A 31 13.35 20.22 14.30
N PRO A 32 14.35 20.05 15.19
CA PRO A 32 15.12 21.18 15.72
C PRO A 32 15.74 22.00 14.59
N ALA A 33 15.92 23.29 14.82
CA ALA A 33 16.61 24.16 13.89
C ALA A 33 18.00 23.57 13.53
N PRO A 34 18.52 23.82 12.30
CA PRO A 34 19.83 23.30 11.89
C PRO A 34 20.96 23.67 12.84
N GLU A 35 20.87 24.81 13.49
CA GLU A 35 21.82 25.33 14.49
C GLU A 35 21.77 24.54 15.81
N GLU A 36 20.65 23.91 16.11
CA GLU A 36 20.42 23.06 17.30
C GLU A 36 20.74 21.57 17.06
N GLY A 37 21.32 21.25 15.90
CA GLY A 37 21.67 19.88 15.54
C GLY A 37 20.59 19.14 14.73
N GLY A 38 19.94 19.87 13.83
CA GLY A 38 18.88 19.32 12.94
C GLY A 38 19.20 17.97 12.31
N LEU A 39 18.18 17.18 12.10
CA LEU A 39 18.29 15.81 11.60
C LEU A 39 18.80 15.81 10.16
N ARG A 40 19.88 15.10 9.89
CA ARG A 40 20.41 14.95 8.53
C ARG A 40 19.83 13.72 7.87
N PHE A 41 19.57 13.78 6.57
CA PHE A 41 19.13 12.63 5.77
C PHE A 41 19.93 11.36 6.04
N THR A 42 21.24 11.48 6.19
CA THR A 42 22.13 10.33 6.50
C THR A 42 21.75 9.61 7.80
N HIS A 43 21.33 10.35 8.82
CA HIS A 43 20.89 9.77 10.10
C HIS A 43 19.53 9.06 9.93
N ILE A 44 18.60 9.70 9.21
CA ILE A 44 17.28 9.11 8.92
C ILE A 44 17.47 7.80 8.14
N ARG A 45 18.28 7.83 7.07
CA ARG A 45 18.57 6.66 6.25
C ARG A 45 19.20 5.52 7.07
N GLN A 46 20.17 5.83 7.91
CA GLN A 46 20.80 4.84 8.78
C GLN A 46 19.82 4.24 9.78
N HIS A 47 18.98 5.07 10.37
CA HIS A 47 17.93 4.63 11.30
C HIS A 47 16.94 3.67 10.61
N ILE A 48 16.45 4.03 9.43
CA ILE A 48 15.57 3.19 8.61
C ILE A 48 16.28 1.87 8.28
N GLY A 49 17.51 1.92 7.77
CA GLY A 49 18.28 0.72 7.40
C GLY A 49 18.46 -0.26 8.55
N ASN A 50 18.76 0.24 9.74
CA ASN A 50 18.94 -0.60 10.93
C ASN A 50 17.63 -1.33 11.34
N ARG A 51 16.48 -0.71 11.10
CA ARG A 51 15.18 -1.29 11.46
C ARG A 51 14.61 -2.21 10.40
N LEU A 52 14.84 -1.92 9.12
CA LEU A 52 14.39 -2.77 8.02
C LEU A 52 15.10 -4.14 8.00
N ASN A 53 16.29 -4.25 8.56
CA ASN A 53 16.98 -5.52 8.67
C ASN A 53 16.22 -6.57 9.52
N SER A 54 15.27 -6.15 10.34
CA SER A 54 14.43 -7.06 11.14
C SER A 54 13.21 -7.61 10.37
N ALA A 55 12.91 -7.07 9.18
CA ALA A 55 11.74 -7.46 8.40
C ALA A 55 12.16 -7.96 7.00
N PRO A 56 12.23 -9.28 6.80
CA PRO A 56 12.74 -9.90 5.56
C PRO A 56 12.06 -9.39 4.28
N MET A 57 10.78 -9.08 4.34
CA MET A 57 10.01 -8.60 3.20
C MET A 57 10.57 -7.34 2.53
N PHE A 58 11.34 -6.52 3.26
CA PHE A 58 11.98 -5.34 2.68
C PHE A 58 13.18 -5.66 1.80
N GLN A 59 13.69 -6.87 1.88
CA GLN A 59 14.81 -7.36 1.09
C GLN A 59 14.38 -8.41 0.07
N GLN A 60 13.07 -8.71 0.00
CA GLN A 60 12.52 -9.71 -0.91
C GLN A 60 11.81 -9.07 -2.08
N LYS A 61 11.97 -9.69 -3.25
CA LYS A 61 11.30 -9.33 -4.50
C LYS A 61 10.44 -10.45 -5.03
N ILE A 62 9.60 -10.12 -5.98
CA ILE A 62 8.71 -11.07 -6.64
C ILE A 62 9.45 -11.82 -7.77
N ARG A 63 9.30 -13.12 -7.79
CA ARG A 63 9.72 -13.98 -8.88
C ARG A 63 8.52 -14.66 -9.51
N PHE A 64 8.17 -14.25 -10.73
CA PHE A 64 7.07 -14.87 -11.47
C PHE A 64 7.44 -16.27 -11.94
N THR A 65 6.44 -17.14 -11.94
CA THR A 65 6.58 -18.48 -12.52
C THR A 65 6.62 -18.42 -14.04
N PRO A 66 7.38 -19.29 -14.73
CA PRO A 66 7.40 -19.31 -16.19
C PRO A 66 5.98 -19.44 -16.76
N GLY A 67 5.62 -18.55 -17.68
CA GLY A 67 4.28 -18.50 -18.27
C GLY A 67 3.15 -18.16 -17.30
N ASN A 68 3.44 -17.66 -16.12
CA ASN A 68 2.47 -17.34 -15.07
C ASN A 68 1.53 -18.53 -14.75
N ILE A 69 2.05 -19.73 -14.79
CA ILE A 69 1.27 -20.97 -14.56
C ILE A 69 0.85 -21.16 -13.10
N ASP A 70 1.48 -20.42 -12.18
CA ASP A 70 1.16 -20.45 -10.75
C ASP A 70 1.43 -19.07 -10.14
N TYR A 71 1.04 -18.88 -8.87
CA TYR A 71 1.34 -17.65 -8.14
C TYR A 71 2.86 -17.43 -8.01
N PRO A 72 3.30 -16.18 -8.01
CA PRO A 72 4.72 -15.86 -7.88
C PRO A 72 5.28 -16.23 -6.50
N TYR A 73 6.59 -16.13 -6.38
CA TYR A 73 7.33 -16.45 -5.15
C TYR A 73 8.05 -15.22 -4.63
N TRP A 74 8.11 -15.11 -3.31
CA TRP A 74 9.02 -14.19 -2.62
C TRP A 74 10.41 -14.81 -2.57
N VAL A 75 11.39 -14.05 -3.08
CA VAL A 75 12.80 -14.45 -3.10
C VAL A 75 13.65 -13.29 -2.62
N ASP A 76 14.78 -13.58 -1.98
CA ASP A 76 15.69 -12.53 -1.53
C ASP A 76 16.30 -11.80 -2.74
N ASP A 77 16.43 -10.49 -2.61
CA ASP A 77 17.12 -9.69 -3.61
C ASP A 77 18.62 -9.61 -3.28
N GLU A 78 19.43 -10.38 -3.99
CA GLU A 78 20.89 -10.41 -3.84
C GLU A 78 21.55 -9.04 -4.16
N GLN A 79 20.82 -8.17 -4.85
CA GLN A 79 21.26 -6.84 -5.25
C GLN A 79 20.50 -5.73 -4.52
N PHE A 80 20.01 -6.04 -3.31
CA PHE A 80 19.29 -5.04 -2.52
C PHE A 80 20.17 -3.81 -2.26
N ASP A 81 19.65 -2.65 -2.62
CA ASP A 81 20.30 -1.36 -2.45
C ASP A 81 19.38 -0.41 -1.69
N LEU A 82 19.77 -0.08 -0.46
CA LEU A 82 19.00 0.83 0.38
C LEU A 82 18.90 2.24 -0.23
N ASP A 83 19.90 2.69 -0.97
CA ASP A 83 19.91 4.01 -1.61
C ASP A 83 18.93 4.11 -2.78
N PHE A 84 18.60 2.97 -3.39
CA PHE A 84 17.51 2.90 -4.35
C PHE A 84 16.14 3.08 -3.67
N HIS A 85 15.97 2.51 -2.49
CA HIS A 85 14.69 2.47 -1.78
C HIS A 85 14.44 3.69 -0.90
N VAL A 86 15.48 4.25 -0.26
CA VAL A 86 15.37 5.42 0.62
C VAL A 86 16.02 6.62 -0.04
N ARG A 87 15.20 7.52 -0.53
CA ARG A 87 15.65 8.65 -1.34
C ARG A 87 15.40 10.00 -0.66
N HIS A 88 16.21 10.97 -1.03
CA HIS A 88 16.12 12.33 -0.53
C HIS A 88 15.58 13.26 -1.62
N LEU A 89 14.64 14.12 -1.26
CA LEU A 89 14.07 15.16 -2.10
C LEU A 89 14.01 16.47 -1.33
N ALA A 90 14.23 17.57 -2.02
CA ALA A 90 13.97 18.91 -1.49
C ALA A 90 12.92 19.60 -2.36
N LEU A 91 11.94 20.23 -1.73
CA LEU A 91 10.99 21.07 -2.46
C LEU A 91 11.67 22.35 -2.95
N PRO A 92 11.27 22.87 -4.13
CA PRO A 92 11.70 24.21 -4.56
C PRO A 92 11.08 25.26 -3.63
N LYS A 93 11.77 26.38 -3.48
CA LYS A 93 11.19 27.53 -2.73
C LYS A 93 9.92 28.03 -3.43
N PRO A 94 8.88 28.42 -2.68
CA PRO A 94 8.85 28.63 -1.22
C PRO A 94 8.66 27.37 -0.35
N GLY A 95 8.40 26.19 -0.88
CA GLY A 95 8.16 24.97 -0.08
C GLY A 95 6.78 24.99 0.58
N ASP A 96 5.76 25.32 -0.20
CA ASP A 96 4.38 25.41 0.24
C ASP A 96 3.61 24.07 0.08
N TRP A 97 2.39 24.04 0.63
CA TRP A 97 1.49 22.89 0.55
C TRP A 97 1.22 22.44 -0.89
N ARG A 98 1.03 23.38 -1.81
CA ARG A 98 0.77 23.08 -3.22
C ARG A 98 1.93 22.35 -3.87
N GLN A 99 3.17 22.83 -3.63
CA GLN A 99 4.38 22.18 -4.16
C GLN A 99 4.55 20.77 -3.59
N PHE A 100 4.26 20.60 -2.29
CA PHE A 100 4.24 19.30 -1.65
C PHE A 100 3.22 18.36 -2.30
N CYS A 101 1.98 18.80 -2.47
CA CYS A 101 0.92 18.00 -3.13
C CYS A 101 1.30 17.60 -4.56
N ILE A 102 1.91 18.50 -5.34
CA ILE A 102 2.40 18.19 -6.68
C ILE A 102 3.48 17.10 -6.63
N GLN A 103 4.42 17.21 -5.70
CA GLN A 103 5.49 16.23 -5.55
C GLN A 103 4.96 14.86 -5.13
N VAL A 104 4.07 14.81 -4.14
CA VAL A 104 3.38 13.59 -3.72
C VAL A 104 2.62 12.94 -4.88
N SER A 105 1.86 13.74 -5.65
CA SER A 105 1.15 13.26 -6.84
C SER A 105 2.08 12.59 -7.86
N ARG A 106 3.24 13.18 -8.10
CA ARG A 106 4.27 12.65 -9.03
C ARG A 106 4.87 11.34 -8.51
N LEU A 107 5.16 11.26 -7.20
CA LEU A 107 5.69 10.04 -6.59
C LEU A 107 4.65 8.93 -6.61
N HIS A 108 3.40 9.26 -6.30
CA HIS A 108 2.31 8.29 -6.27
C HIS A 108 1.91 7.79 -7.66
N SER A 109 2.00 8.61 -8.70
CA SER A 109 1.64 8.20 -10.06
C SER A 109 2.64 7.25 -10.72
N ARG A 110 3.85 7.13 -10.20
CA ARG A 110 4.87 6.22 -10.73
C ARG A 110 4.66 4.81 -10.20
N PRO A 111 4.62 3.77 -11.04
CA PRO A 111 4.61 2.40 -10.57
C PRO A 111 5.90 2.06 -9.83
N LEU A 112 5.85 1.05 -8.97
CA LEU A 112 7.03 0.46 -8.35
C LEU A 112 7.76 -0.45 -9.35
N ASP A 113 9.07 -0.55 -9.22
CA ASP A 113 9.88 -1.48 -10.02
C ASP A 113 9.69 -2.91 -9.50
N ILE A 114 8.92 -3.72 -10.23
CA ILE A 114 8.59 -5.08 -9.85
C ILE A 114 9.80 -6.04 -9.83
N SER A 115 10.93 -5.65 -10.41
CA SER A 115 12.17 -6.43 -10.39
C SER A 115 12.95 -6.29 -9.08
N ARG A 116 12.51 -5.41 -8.19
CA ARG A 116 13.11 -5.08 -6.89
C ARG A 116 12.10 -5.30 -5.76
N PRO A 117 12.51 -5.19 -4.49
CA PRO A 117 11.58 -5.13 -3.36
C PRO A 117 10.53 -4.05 -3.57
N LEU A 118 9.26 -4.38 -3.30
CA LEU A 118 8.10 -3.61 -3.74
C LEU A 118 7.75 -2.44 -2.81
N TRP A 119 8.73 -1.60 -2.51
CA TRP A 119 8.54 -0.41 -1.68
C TRP A 119 9.54 0.69 -2.02
N GLU A 120 9.20 1.92 -1.73
CA GLU A 120 10.06 3.11 -1.82
C GLU A 120 9.73 4.07 -0.67
N MET A 121 10.72 4.77 -0.17
CA MET A 121 10.60 5.77 0.87
C MET A 121 11.32 7.04 0.46
N TYR A 122 10.69 8.18 0.67
CA TYR A 122 11.25 9.48 0.34
C TYR A 122 11.24 10.38 1.56
N VAL A 123 12.40 10.91 1.90
CA VAL A 123 12.54 12.02 2.85
C VAL A 123 12.44 13.31 2.06
N ILE A 124 11.40 14.10 2.31
CA ILE A 124 11.10 15.32 1.58
C ILE A 124 11.37 16.49 2.52
N GLU A 125 12.36 17.30 2.21
CA GLU A 125 12.74 18.51 2.94
C GLU A 125 12.28 19.78 2.22
N GLY A 126 12.45 20.94 2.86
CA GLY A 126 12.09 22.25 2.30
C GLY A 126 10.60 22.57 2.44
N LEU A 127 9.97 22.10 3.51
CA LEU A 127 8.56 22.36 3.86
C LEU A 127 8.43 23.64 4.71
N ASP A 128 9.12 24.73 4.29
CA ASP A 128 9.33 25.92 5.12
C ASP A 128 8.09 26.84 5.20
N HIS A 129 7.17 26.75 4.24
CA HIS A 129 5.98 27.61 4.15
C HIS A 129 4.67 26.81 4.18
N MET A 130 4.64 25.78 5.00
CA MET A 130 3.43 24.99 5.24
C MET A 130 2.56 25.66 6.31
N ALA A 131 1.37 26.10 5.92
CA ALA A 131 0.43 26.71 6.86
C ALA A 131 0.08 25.75 8.00
N GLY A 132 0.28 26.18 9.24
CA GLY A 132 -0.01 25.37 10.43
C GLY A 132 1.11 24.45 10.88
N PHE A 133 2.27 24.47 10.22
CA PHE A 133 3.46 23.70 10.61
C PHE A 133 4.63 24.63 10.98
N PRO A 134 5.49 24.20 11.91
CA PRO A 134 6.71 24.95 12.19
C PRO A 134 7.67 24.93 10.99
N PRO A 135 8.58 25.90 10.88
CA PRO A 135 9.61 25.91 9.86
C PRO A 135 10.53 24.67 10.04
N HIS A 136 11.20 24.29 8.97
CA HIS A 136 12.13 23.14 8.93
C HIS A 136 11.49 21.76 9.09
N CYS A 137 10.17 21.64 8.96
CA CYS A 137 9.52 20.33 8.87
C CYS A 137 10.06 19.52 7.69
N PHE A 138 10.03 18.20 7.84
CA PHE A 138 10.24 17.27 6.74
C PHE A 138 9.10 16.26 6.68
N ALA A 139 8.91 15.65 5.52
CA ALA A 139 7.95 14.58 5.34
C ALA A 139 8.67 13.26 5.04
N LEU A 140 8.13 12.18 5.57
CA LEU A 140 8.44 10.83 5.15
C LEU A 140 7.27 10.32 4.31
N TYR A 141 7.51 10.11 3.02
CA TYR A 141 6.57 9.50 2.10
C TYR A 141 6.98 8.04 1.89
N PHE A 142 6.17 7.12 2.37
CA PHE A 142 6.36 5.69 2.21
C PHE A 142 5.36 5.13 1.22
N LYS A 143 5.83 4.40 0.22
CA LYS A 143 5.03 3.75 -0.80
C LYS A 143 5.37 2.27 -0.85
N VAL A 144 4.35 1.42 -0.85
CA VAL A 144 4.49 -0.02 -0.87
C VAL A 144 3.40 -0.65 -1.73
N HIS A 145 3.73 -1.72 -2.45
CA HIS A 145 2.74 -2.45 -3.23
C HIS A 145 1.80 -3.23 -2.32
N HIS A 146 0.53 -3.26 -2.65
CA HIS A 146 -0.50 -3.88 -1.82
C HIS A 146 -0.29 -5.39 -1.64
N CYS A 147 0.34 -6.07 -2.59
CA CYS A 147 0.69 -7.49 -2.44
C CYS A 147 1.78 -7.76 -1.40
N ALA A 148 2.58 -6.75 -1.05
CA ALA A 148 3.63 -6.89 -0.05
C ALA A 148 3.13 -6.52 1.35
N MET A 149 2.14 -5.65 1.44
CA MET A 149 1.70 -5.08 2.71
C MET A 149 0.33 -4.43 2.55
N ASP A 150 -0.57 -4.73 3.45
CA ASP A 150 -1.83 -4.02 3.57
C ASP A 150 -1.66 -2.70 4.38
N GLU A 151 -2.72 -1.91 4.48
CA GLU A 151 -2.69 -0.62 5.17
C GLU A 151 -2.37 -0.75 6.65
N PHE A 152 -2.83 -1.83 7.31
CA PHE A 152 -2.60 -2.05 8.75
C PHE A 152 -1.14 -2.38 9.01
N THR A 153 -0.58 -3.32 8.26
CA THR A 153 0.82 -3.71 8.39
C THR A 153 1.76 -2.55 8.03
N ALA A 154 1.41 -1.74 7.02
CA ALA A 154 2.16 -0.54 6.67
C ALA A 154 2.15 0.50 7.79
N GLN A 155 1.02 0.67 8.48
CA GLN A 155 0.92 1.56 9.63
C GLN A 155 1.73 1.03 10.82
N GLU A 156 1.64 -0.26 11.13
CA GLU A 156 2.44 -0.89 12.18
C GLU A 156 3.93 -0.76 11.91
N LEU A 157 4.36 -0.94 10.66
CA LEU A 157 5.73 -0.72 10.27
C LEU A 157 6.18 0.71 10.54
N LEU A 158 5.42 1.72 10.08
CA LEU A 158 5.75 3.11 10.35
C LEU A 158 5.84 3.38 11.83
N GLN A 159 4.92 2.84 12.64
CA GLN A 159 5.01 2.95 14.10
C GLN A 159 6.29 2.33 14.65
N SER A 160 6.74 1.20 14.11
CA SER A 160 7.99 0.55 14.53
C SER A 160 9.25 1.35 14.18
N LEU A 161 9.18 2.24 13.20
CA LEU A 161 10.26 3.17 12.86
C LEU A 161 10.39 4.33 13.85
N HIS A 162 9.39 4.54 14.71
CA HIS A 162 9.37 5.63 15.67
C HIS A 162 9.87 5.17 17.04
N GLU A 163 10.56 6.08 17.73
CA GLU A 163 10.87 5.93 19.13
C GLU A 163 9.87 6.69 19.98
N GLN A 164 9.53 6.13 21.15
CA GLN A 164 8.61 6.78 22.08
C GLN A 164 9.28 7.87 22.91
N THR A 165 10.63 7.92 22.90
CA THR A 165 11.43 8.88 23.68
C THR A 165 12.50 9.52 22.81
N PRO A 166 12.81 10.81 23.02
CA PRO A 166 13.84 11.52 22.24
C PRO A 166 15.25 10.93 22.37
N ASN A 167 15.54 10.27 23.48
CA ASN A 167 16.81 9.58 23.74
C ASN A 167 16.50 8.14 24.11
N PRO A 168 16.22 7.28 23.14
CA PRO A 168 16.11 5.86 23.43
C PRO A 168 17.48 5.43 23.98
N LYS A 169 17.53 4.95 25.22
CA LYS A 169 18.66 4.13 25.65
C LYS A 169 18.80 3.10 24.55
N GLN A 170 20.01 2.99 23.97
CA GLN A 170 20.26 2.01 22.92
C GLN A 170 19.60 0.71 23.35
N HIS A 171 18.37 0.52 22.89
CA HIS A 171 17.79 -0.80 22.93
C HIS A 171 18.76 -1.57 22.05
N GLU A 172 19.66 -2.29 22.71
CA GLU A 172 20.25 -3.45 22.10
C GLU A 172 19.04 -4.12 21.45
N SER A 173 19.06 -4.06 20.13
CA SER A 173 18.00 -4.63 19.30
C SER A 173 17.89 -6.09 19.72
N SER A 174 17.02 -6.34 20.68
CA SER A 174 16.46 -7.66 20.94
C SER A 174 15.43 -7.98 19.85
N ALA A 175 15.57 -7.36 18.66
CA ALA A 175 15.17 -8.00 17.45
C ALA A 175 15.90 -9.33 17.47
N GLN A 176 15.22 -10.34 18.01
CA GLN A 176 15.61 -11.71 17.78
C GLN A 176 15.93 -11.75 16.29
N HIS A 177 17.21 -11.82 15.98
CA HIS A 177 17.68 -12.14 14.65
C HIS A 177 17.02 -13.50 14.37
N ILE A 178 15.79 -13.47 13.90
CA ILE A 178 15.21 -14.65 13.28
C ILE A 178 16.17 -14.87 12.13
N ALA A 179 17.05 -15.84 12.29
CA ALA A 179 18.04 -16.18 11.28
C ALA A 179 17.26 -16.36 9.99
N HIS A 180 17.29 -15.33 9.16
CA HIS A 180 16.59 -15.36 7.89
C HIS A 180 17.32 -16.40 7.05
N LEU A 181 16.72 -17.59 6.91
CA LEU A 181 17.22 -18.57 5.98
C LEU A 181 17.04 -18.00 4.56
N PRO A 182 18.14 -17.87 3.79
CA PRO A 182 18.05 -17.28 2.47
C PRO A 182 16.96 -17.93 1.63
N ALA A 183 16.05 -17.13 1.14
CA ALA A 183 14.97 -17.61 0.26
C ALA A 183 15.49 -17.70 -1.17
N VAL A 184 16.28 -18.76 -1.44
CA VAL A 184 16.81 -19.05 -2.78
C VAL A 184 15.66 -19.27 -3.77
N ALA A 185 15.76 -18.63 -4.93
CA ALA A 185 14.77 -18.80 -5.99
C ALA A 185 14.74 -20.27 -6.47
N PRO A 186 13.56 -20.89 -6.61
CA PRO A 186 13.46 -22.22 -7.21
C PRO A 186 13.93 -22.19 -8.67
N SER A 187 14.41 -23.32 -9.17
CA SER A 187 14.72 -23.41 -10.58
C SER A 187 13.45 -23.25 -11.43
N PRO A 188 13.55 -22.74 -12.67
CA PRO A 188 12.38 -22.61 -13.55
C PRO A 188 11.62 -23.92 -13.75
N LEU A 189 12.32 -25.05 -13.83
CA LEU A 189 11.72 -26.36 -13.97
C LEU A 189 10.94 -26.75 -12.70
N GLU A 190 11.51 -26.49 -11.53
CA GLU A 190 10.84 -26.74 -10.24
C GLU A 190 9.58 -25.89 -10.09
N MET A 191 9.61 -24.63 -10.50
CA MET A 191 8.42 -23.76 -10.51
C MET A 191 7.32 -24.34 -11.41
N VAL A 192 7.67 -24.82 -12.61
CA VAL A 192 6.71 -25.44 -13.53
C VAL A 192 6.10 -26.70 -12.92
N LEU A 193 6.93 -27.62 -12.39
CA LEU A 193 6.45 -28.84 -11.78
C LEU A 193 5.53 -28.58 -10.58
N ARG A 194 5.93 -27.68 -9.69
CA ARG A 194 5.09 -27.25 -8.55
C ARG A 194 3.79 -26.63 -9.02
N GLY A 195 3.84 -25.77 -10.04
CA GLY A 195 2.66 -25.13 -10.61
C GLY A 195 1.66 -26.14 -11.18
N LEU A 196 2.13 -27.18 -11.88
CA LEU A 196 1.26 -28.24 -12.38
C LEU A 196 0.58 -29.02 -11.24
N VAL A 197 1.33 -29.37 -10.19
CA VAL A 197 0.78 -30.04 -9.01
C VAL A 197 -0.22 -29.15 -8.28
N ASN A 198 0.13 -27.90 -8.03
CA ASN A 198 -0.73 -26.93 -7.33
C ASN A 198 -2.04 -26.68 -8.10
N ASN A 199 -1.95 -26.49 -9.42
CA ASN A 199 -3.13 -26.29 -10.26
C ASN A 199 -4.03 -27.51 -10.31
N SER A 200 -3.45 -28.72 -10.37
CA SER A 200 -4.22 -29.97 -10.31
C SER A 200 -4.98 -30.09 -8.97
N ALA A 201 -4.31 -29.79 -7.88
CA ALA A 201 -4.93 -29.80 -6.54
C ALA A 201 -5.99 -28.68 -6.37
N ARG A 202 -5.75 -27.49 -6.93
CA ARG A 202 -6.74 -26.39 -6.94
C ARG A 202 -7.97 -26.73 -7.77
N THR A 203 -7.75 -27.26 -8.97
CA THR A 203 -8.84 -27.71 -9.86
C THR A 203 -9.67 -28.78 -9.19
N GLY A 204 -9.05 -29.78 -8.55
CA GLY A 204 -9.75 -30.79 -7.78
C GLY A 204 -10.59 -30.23 -6.65
N ARG A 205 -10.04 -29.27 -5.87
CA ARG A 205 -10.80 -28.57 -4.81
C ARG A 205 -11.94 -27.76 -5.37
N LEU A 206 -11.74 -27.01 -6.45
CA LEU A 206 -12.79 -26.24 -7.11
C LEU A 206 -13.92 -27.14 -7.63
N LEU A 207 -13.60 -28.30 -8.19
CA LEU A 207 -14.61 -29.27 -8.64
C LEU A 207 -15.45 -29.80 -7.45
N VAL A 208 -14.81 -30.13 -6.35
CA VAL A 208 -15.52 -30.57 -5.13
C VAL A 208 -16.37 -29.45 -4.54
N GLN A 209 -15.83 -28.23 -4.44
CA GLN A 209 -16.58 -27.06 -3.95
C GLN A 209 -17.74 -26.70 -4.90
N SER A 210 -17.51 -26.79 -6.21
CA SER A 210 -18.56 -26.53 -7.21
C SER A 210 -19.66 -27.57 -7.12
N ALA A 211 -19.33 -28.83 -6.91
CA ALA A 211 -20.32 -29.89 -6.72
C ALA A 211 -21.16 -29.63 -5.46
N ASN A 212 -20.54 -29.21 -4.36
CA ASN A 212 -21.25 -28.87 -3.12
C ASN A 212 -22.11 -27.59 -3.25
N ASN A 213 -21.72 -26.67 -4.13
CA ASN A 213 -22.43 -25.39 -4.36
C ASN A 213 -23.33 -25.41 -5.60
N LEU A 214 -23.50 -26.55 -6.26
CA LEU A 214 -24.37 -26.70 -7.45
C LEU A 214 -25.75 -26.06 -7.28
N PRO A 215 -26.46 -26.18 -6.16
CA PRO A 215 -27.76 -25.54 -5.97
C PRO A 215 -27.68 -24.01 -5.98
N THR A 216 -26.60 -23.44 -5.43
CA THR A 216 -26.37 -22.00 -5.40
C THR A 216 -25.95 -21.46 -6.76
N LEU A 217 -25.07 -22.17 -7.45
CA LEU A 217 -24.65 -21.85 -8.82
C LEU A 217 -25.85 -21.91 -9.79
N ALA A 218 -26.71 -22.90 -9.68
CA ALA A 218 -27.93 -23.00 -10.48
C ALA A 218 -28.84 -21.78 -10.27
N LYS A 219 -29.02 -21.34 -9.01
CA LYS A 219 -29.78 -20.11 -8.70
C LYS A 219 -29.15 -18.86 -9.31
N ILE A 220 -27.83 -18.74 -9.30
CA ILE A 220 -27.11 -17.61 -9.89
C ILE A 220 -27.27 -17.62 -11.41
N VAL A 221 -27.03 -18.77 -12.04
CA VAL A 221 -27.20 -18.93 -13.50
C VAL A 221 -28.63 -18.63 -13.92
N THR A 222 -29.61 -19.14 -13.19
CA THR A 222 -31.04 -18.85 -13.46
C THR A 222 -31.32 -17.36 -13.32
N ARG A 223 -30.82 -16.69 -12.28
CA ARG A 223 -30.95 -15.22 -12.12
C ARG A 223 -30.30 -14.45 -13.25
N LEU A 224 -29.10 -14.84 -13.68
CA LEU A 224 -28.39 -14.22 -14.79
C LEU A 224 -29.13 -14.45 -16.12
N SER A 225 -29.67 -15.64 -16.34
CA SER A 225 -30.46 -15.96 -17.54
C SER A 225 -31.75 -15.16 -17.60
N ILE A 226 -32.47 -15.02 -16.49
CA ILE A 226 -33.68 -14.18 -16.37
C ILE A 226 -33.31 -12.71 -16.63
N ARG A 227 -32.18 -12.23 -16.09
CA ARG A 227 -31.69 -10.87 -16.35
C ARG A 227 -31.31 -10.65 -17.82
N ALA A 228 -30.67 -11.62 -18.45
CA ALA A 228 -30.33 -11.55 -19.87
C ALA A 228 -31.59 -11.56 -20.75
N ALA A 229 -32.57 -12.40 -20.44
CA ALA A 229 -33.84 -12.43 -21.12
C ALA A 229 -34.64 -11.14 -20.93
N GLY A 230 -34.66 -10.57 -19.72
CA GLY A 230 -35.29 -9.28 -19.44
C GLY A 230 -34.67 -8.11 -20.23
N ARG A 231 -33.35 -8.13 -20.44
CA ARG A 231 -32.68 -7.16 -21.32
C ARG A 231 -33.07 -7.29 -22.77
N ALA A 232 -33.30 -8.51 -23.26
CA ALA A 232 -33.75 -8.76 -24.63
C ALA A 232 -35.16 -8.29 -24.86
N VAL A 233 -35.99 -8.17 -23.82
CA VAL A 233 -37.41 -7.76 -23.89
C VAL A 233 -37.59 -6.27 -23.54
N GLY A 234 -36.51 -5.50 -23.38
CA GLY A 234 -36.60 -4.05 -23.11
C GLY A 234 -37.10 -3.69 -21.70
N ALA A 235 -37.13 -4.66 -20.78
CA ALA A 235 -37.37 -4.38 -19.38
C ALA A 235 -36.15 -3.65 -18.81
N ASP A 236 -36.38 -2.51 -18.16
CA ASP A 236 -35.36 -1.65 -17.56
C ASP A 236 -34.30 -2.44 -16.82
N SER A 237 -33.06 -2.05 -17.07
CA SER A 237 -31.84 -2.69 -16.52
C SER A 237 -31.92 -2.80 -14.99
N LEU A 238 -32.04 -4.02 -14.48
CA LEU A 238 -31.94 -4.35 -13.07
C LEU A 238 -30.51 -4.23 -12.52
N SER A 239 -29.69 -3.36 -13.09
CA SER A 239 -28.44 -2.96 -12.46
C SER A 239 -28.73 -1.71 -11.61
N ASP A 240 -29.22 -1.91 -10.40
CA ASP A 240 -29.41 -0.86 -9.39
C ASP A 240 -28.09 -0.22 -8.91
N VAL A 241 -26.97 -0.54 -9.55
CA VAL A 241 -25.70 0.11 -9.23
C VAL A 241 -25.59 1.36 -10.09
N PRO A 242 -25.75 2.54 -9.52
CA PRO A 242 -25.62 3.78 -10.27
C PRO A 242 -24.20 3.90 -10.85
N VAL A 243 -24.12 4.23 -12.14
CA VAL A 243 -22.84 4.55 -12.77
C VAL A 243 -22.38 5.90 -12.22
N THR A 244 -21.45 5.85 -11.29
CA THR A 244 -20.85 7.05 -10.71
C THR A 244 -19.67 7.53 -11.57
N ARG A 245 -19.26 8.79 -11.38
CA ARG A 245 -18.07 9.34 -12.03
C ARG A 245 -16.77 8.61 -11.62
N PHE A 246 -16.78 7.90 -10.49
CA PHE A 246 -15.65 7.06 -10.02
C PHE A 246 -15.50 5.76 -10.83
N ALA A 247 -16.51 5.34 -11.58
CA ALA A 247 -16.46 4.15 -12.44
C ALA A 247 -15.87 4.43 -13.84
N ARG A 248 -15.32 5.62 -14.09
CA ARG A 248 -14.68 5.96 -15.36
C ARG A 248 -13.27 5.32 -15.46
N PRO A 249 -12.80 5.05 -16.69
CA PRO A 249 -11.42 4.63 -16.89
C PRO A 249 -10.43 5.62 -16.26
N LEU A 250 -9.46 5.11 -15.55
CA LEU A 250 -8.42 5.91 -14.93
C LEU A 250 -7.37 6.35 -15.96
N THR A 251 -6.75 7.49 -15.71
CA THR A 251 -5.58 7.96 -16.45
C THR A 251 -4.33 7.76 -15.58
N SER A 252 -3.14 7.89 -16.15
CA SER A 252 -1.88 7.86 -15.38
C SER A 252 -1.68 9.11 -14.51
N SER A 253 -2.43 10.18 -14.79
CA SER A 253 -2.33 11.43 -13.99
C SER A 253 -3.02 11.27 -12.64
N ARG A 254 -2.36 11.74 -11.61
CA ARG A 254 -2.87 11.78 -10.23
C ARG A 254 -2.81 13.19 -9.69
N VAL A 255 -3.78 13.51 -8.86
CA VAL A 255 -3.80 14.72 -8.04
C VAL A 255 -3.92 14.29 -6.59
N PHE A 256 -3.09 14.85 -5.76
CA PHE A 256 -3.15 14.69 -4.32
C PHE A 256 -3.55 16.02 -3.69
N GLU A 257 -4.45 15.96 -2.74
CA GLU A 257 -4.85 17.07 -1.89
C GLU A 257 -5.17 16.54 -0.50
N GLY A 258 -5.05 17.35 0.51
CA GLY A 258 -5.30 16.95 1.88
C GLY A 258 -5.60 18.14 2.79
N GLY A 259 -6.14 17.84 3.95
CA GLY A 259 -6.41 18.81 4.99
C GLY A 259 -5.97 18.31 6.35
N PHE A 260 -5.81 19.23 7.28
CA PHE A 260 -5.38 18.94 8.65
C PHE A 260 -6.52 19.21 9.61
N TYR A 261 -6.79 18.26 10.47
CA TYR A 261 -7.76 18.37 11.53
C TYR A 261 -7.09 18.08 12.86
N SER A 262 -7.31 18.95 13.85
CA SER A 262 -6.79 18.67 15.18
C SER A 262 -7.45 17.42 15.76
N ARG A 263 -6.70 16.63 16.50
CA ARG A 263 -7.22 15.46 17.21
C ARG A 263 -8.41 15.84 18.09
N GLN A 264 -8.30 16.97 18.79
CA GLN A 264 -9.36 17.49 19.65
C GLN A 264 -10.66 17.78 18.88
N THR A 265 -10.56 18.33 17.67
CA THR A 265 -11.72 18.58 16.81
C THR A 265 -12.41 17.28 16.40
N LEU A 266 -11.62 16.26 16.01
CA LEU A 266 -12.14 14.97 15.59
C LEU A 266 -12.77 14.19 16.77
N ASP A 267 -12.15 14.22 17.94
CA ASP A 267 -12.69 13.63 19.16
C ASP A 267 -13.99 14.35 19.58
N GLY A 268 -14.05 15.67 19.37
CA GLY A 268 -15.28 16.45 19.58
C GLY A 268 -16.42 15.99 18.66
N TYR A 269 -16.14 15.73 17.39
CA TYR A 269 -17.15 15.21 16.45
C TYR A 269 -17.59 13.79 16.81
N ALA A 270 -16.66 12.90 17.17
CA ALA A 270 -16.98 11.57 17.64
C ALA A 270 -17.86 11.61 18.90
N GLY A 271 -17.60 12.54 19.82
CA GLY A 271 -18.38 12.70 21.06
C GLY A 271 -19.84 13.15 20.86
N LEU A 272 -20.22 13.64 19.68
CA LEU A 272 -21.60 14.01 19.37
C LEU A 272 -22.55 12.80 19.29
N VAL A 273 -22.01 11.60 19.04
CA VAL A 273 -22.81 10.38 18.92
C VAL A 273 -22.32 9.35 19.93
N PRO A 274 -23.17 8.86 20.85
CA PRO A 274 -22.78 7.84 21.81
C PRO A 274 -22.22 6.59 21.12
N GLY A 275 -21.03 6.15 21.54
CA GLY A 275 -20.33 4.99 20.99
C GLY A 275 -19.61 5.23 19.66
N ALA A 276 -19.62 6.44 19.11
CA ALA A 276 -18.83 6.76 17.93
C ALA A 276 -17.32 6.86 18.27
N THR A 277 -16.51 6.49 17.30
CA THR A 277 -15.05 6.52 17.41
C THR A 277 -14.48 7.56 16.44
N LEU A 278 -13.19 7.83 16.53
CA LEU A 278 -12.45 8.65 15.57
C LEU A 278 -12.68 8.21 14.11
N THR A 279 -12.69 6.91 13.88
CA THR A 279 -12.95 6.34 12.54
C THR A 279 -14.32 6.74 12.02
N HIS A 280 -15.35 6.74 12.87
CA HIS A 280 -16.68 7.19 12.46
C HIS A 280 -16.72 8.67 12.10
N ALA A 281 -16.00 9.52 12.84
CA ALA A 281 -15.88 10.94 12.50
C ALA A 281 -15.19 11.15 11.14
N LEU A 282 -14.09 10.45 10.89
CA LEU A 282 -13.39 10.50 9.60
C LEU A 282 -14.26 10.01 8.44
N LEU A 283 -14.98 8.91 8.61
CA LEU A 283 -15.90 8.39 7.59
C LEU A 283 -17.05 9.36 7.30
N ALA A 284 -17.55 10.06 8.31
CA ALA A 284 -18.57 11.08 8.11
C ALA A 284 -18.05 12.26 7.28
N ILE A 285 -16.83 12.73 7.55
CA ILE A 285 -16.17 13.78 6.75
C ILE A 285 -15.99 13.31 5.30
N CYS A 286 -15.47 12.10 5.08
CA CYS A 286 -15.29 11.54 3.74
C CYS A 286 -16.64 11.40 3.00
N SER A 287 -17.68 10.93 3.69
CA SER A 287 -19.02 10.79 3.11
C SER A 287 -19.59 12.14 2.65
N GLU A 288 -19.43 13.18 3.46
CA GLU A 288 -19.88 14.51 3.11
C GLU A 288 -19.07 15.11 1.95
N ALA A 289 -17.75 14.89 1.93
CA ALA A 289 -16.90 15.31 0.81
C ALA A 289 -17.34 14.66 -0.51
N VAL A 290 -17.65 13.36 -0.50
CA VAL A 290 -18.16 12.65 -1.68
C VAL A 290 -19.54 13.16 -2.10
N ARG A 291 -20.40 13.52 -1.13
CA ARG A 291 -21.71 14.10 -1.41
C ARG A 291 -21.63 15.47 -2.10
N LEU A 292 -20.64 16.27 -1.72
CA LEU A 292 -20.41 17.61 -2.29
C LEU A 292 -19.70 17.58 -3.65
N TYR A 293 -18.98 16.51 -3.94
CA TYR A 293 -18.28 16.30 -5.22
C TYR A 293 -19.22 15.83 -6.32
#